data_6633bdf690315393be487472cd4ca3f6
#
_entry.id   6633bdf690315393be487472cd4ca3f6
#
_cell.length_a   1.000
_cell.length_b   1.000
_cell.length_c   1.000
_cell.angle_alpha   90.00
_cell.angle_beta   90.00
_cell.angle_gamma   90.00
#
_symmetry.space_group_name_H-M   'P 1'
#
loop_
_entity.id
_entity.type
_entity.pdbx_description
1 polymer ?
#
loop_
_entity_poly.entity_id
_entity_poly.type
_entity_poly.pdbx_seq_one_letter_code
_entity_poly.pdbx_strand_id
1 'polypeptide(L)'
;MQSQNPLLPGSRYSNFYKLVFFSLVAVYLADCFTPLRLHVDSLRYYAIMECIRYGCPADSSAATDYFPYGYTALLLLFLKLGILKSFAIVFINDIYLFGGLFFLYQVFRKTISPFLFFVIVLLNWIFVKFVAHPLSEMQYIFFSLGSIFFFYQFILRKKIQLLVLSLVFGWVAFLTRTVGITLIGAIAVGLIWEFRVQQLAFLRNNKLLVGGILAILIAALIVFSKPLGINHYGNVLSEHFKEAPFFKRIGWRFKEWGEIFVNTPSNKFIDYVAKAGEFAFIALGLIVFCWFVYRLYFSKNSIPFFIKAYFLFYCLIMFNWPFNDPRFWAPVMPVMAAIVLQLYADEKNKISRLAFSVLFIVYMLLGSFAASYMVYTSFNKKVFARTQAKGVFRTEYEIHFFGKPLNDTATQTDPFVIHVLQKYDR
;
A
#
# COMPACT_ATOMS: atom_id res chain seq x y z
N MET A 1 -20.60 5.65 36.05
CA MET A 1 -20.33 4.66 34.99
C MET A 1 -19.39 5.30 34.00
N GLN A 2 -18.09 5.00 34.06
CA GLN A 2 -17.16 5.36 32.96
C GLN A 2 -17.59 4.55 31.76
N SER A 3 -18.07 5.23 30.69
CA SER A 3 -18.33 4.57 29.41
C SER A 3 -17.01 4.00 28.91
N GLN A 4 -16.86 2.69 28.98
CA GLN A 4 -15.66 2.03 28.43
C GLN A 4 -15.56 2.41 26.96
N ASN A 5 -14.46 3.07 26.62
CA ASN A 5 -14.19 3.44 25.23
C ASN A 5 -14.14 2.17 24.40
N PRO A 6 -15.01 2.00 23.36
CA PRO A 6 -15.09 0.77 22.56
C PRO A 6 -13.80 0.45 21.80
N LEU A 7 -12.87 1.40 21.73
CA LEU A 7 -11.61 1.29 20.99
C LEU A 7 -10.45 0.75 21.83
N LEU A 8 -10.63 0.64 23.17
CA LEU A 8 -9.57 0.13 24.04
C LEU A 8 -9.58 -1.39 24.11
N PRO A 9 -8.40 -2.02 24.34
CA PRO A 9 -8.32 -3.46 24.60
C PRO A 9 -9.25 -3.85 25.78
N GLY A 10 -10.04 -4.92 25.62
CA GLY A 10 -11.00 -5.35 26.64
C GLY A 10 -12.38 -4.69 26.61
N SER A 11 -12.69 -3.92 25.56
CA SER A 11 -14.01 -3.33 25.40
C SER A 11 -15.14 -4.35 25.23
N ARG A 12 -16.39 -3.96 25.58
CA ARG A 12 -17.62 -4.76 25.44
C ARG A 12 -17.85 -5.27 23.99
N TYR A 13 -17.29 -4.59 23.00
CA TYR A 13 -17.38 -4.92 21.56
C TYR A 13 -16.30 -5.88 21.08
N SER A 14 -15.41 -6.37 21.96
CA SER A 14 -14.29 -7.25 21.58
C SER A 14 -14.75 -8.51 20.84
N ASN A 15 -15.84 -9.15 21.24
CA ASN A 15 -16.35 -10.36 20.60
C ASN A 15 -16.91 -10.10 19.19
N PHE A 16 -17.58 -8.95 19.00
CA PHE A 16 -18.03 -8.54 17.67
C PHE A 16 -16.83 -8.34 16.72
N TYR A 17 -15.82 -7.60 17.13
CA TYR A 17 -14.63 -7.39 16.28
C TYR A 17 -13.84 -8.68 16.03
N LYS A 18 -13.82 -9.61 16.97
CA LYS A 18 -13.25 -10.96 16.75
C LYS A 18 -14.02 -11.70 15.65
N LEU A 19 -15.35 -11.72 15.75
CA LEU A 19 -16.18 -12.38 14.75
C LEU A 19 -15.94 -11.80 13.36
N VAL A 20 -15.96 -10.47 13.22
CA VAL A 20 -15.71 -9.80 11.94
C VAL A 20 -14.29 -10.10 11.44
N PHE A 21 -13.29 -10.08 12.32
CA PHE A 21 -11.91 -10.41 11.96
C PHE A 21 -11.79 -11.84 11.40
N PHE A 22 -12.35 -12.85 12.07
CA PHE A 22 -12.30 -14.23 11.59
C PHE A 22 -13.09 -14.43 10.28
N SER A 23 -14.21 -13.71 10.12
CA SER A 23 -14.95 -13.71 8.86
C SER A 23 -14.10 -13.11 7.71
N LEU A 24 -13.35 -12.03 7.98
CA LEU A 24 -12.42 -11.44 6.98
C LEU A 24 -11.26 -12.40 6.67
N VAL A 25 -10.69 -13.08 7.67
CA VAL A 25 -9.67 -14.11 7.42
C VAL A 25 -10.21 -15.18 6.48
N ALA A 26 -11.45 -15.64 6.69
CA ALA A 26 -12.08 -16.60 5.78
C ALA A 26 -12.27 -16.06 4.36
N VAL A 27 -12.62 -14.76 4.21
CA VAL A 27 -12.72 -14.09 2.90
C VAL A 27 -11.37 -14.06 2.19
N TYR A 28 -10.30 -13.65 2.86
CA TYR A 28 -8.94 -13.61 2.30
C TYR A 28 -8.46 -15.00 1.89
N LEU A 29 -8.69 -16.02 2.74
CA LEU A 29 -8.38 -17.41 2.39
C LEU A 29 -9.20 -17.90 1.20
N ALA A 30 -10.48 -17.51 1.07
CA ALA A 30 -11.29 -17.84 -0.09
C ALA A 30 -10.75 -17.19 -1.38
N ASP A 31 -10.20 -15.97 -1.28
CA ASP A 31 -9.58 -15.28 -2.41
C ASP A 31 -8.29 -15.96 -2.89
N CYS A 32 -7.64 -16.83 -2.12
CA CYS A 32 -6.54 -17.67 -2.60
C CYS A 32 -6.97 -18.61 -3.76
N PHE A 33 -8.25 -18.93 -3.85
CA PHE A 33 -8.80 -19.78 -4.92
C PHE A 33 -9.33 -18.99 -6.13
N THR A 34 -9.09 -17.68 -6.18
CA THR A 34 -9.45 -16.85 -7.33
C THR A 34 -8.61 -17.20 -8.57
N PRO A 35 -9.14 -17.05 -9.79
CA PRO A 35 -8.30 -17.01 -10.97
C PRO A 35 -7.25 -15.90 -10.89
N LEU A 36 -6.15 -16.04 -11.64
CA LEU A 36 -5.08 -15.05 -11.67
C LEU A 36 -5.63 -13.66 -12.06
N ARG A 37 -5.52 -12.70 -11.14
CA ARG A 37 -6.04 -11.33 -11.32
C ARG A 37 -4.95 -10.43 -11.89
N LEU A 38 -4.91 -10.30 -13.20
CA LEU A 38 -3.92 -9.45 -13.87
C LEU A 38 -4.30 -7.97 -13.77
N HIS A 39 -3.30 -7.15 -13.59
CA HIS A 39 -3.29 -5.70 -13.73
C HIS A 39 -2.20 -5.34 -14.75
N VAL A 40 -2.22 -4.14 -15.33
CA VAL A 40 -1.19 -3.70 -16.27
C VAL A 40 0.21 -3.83 -15.65
N ASP A 41 0.38 -3.39 -14.39
CA ASP A 41 1.66 -3.53 -13.67
C ASP A 41 2.03 -5.00 -13.41
N SER A 42 1.03 -5.88 -13.21
CA SER A 42 1.29 -7.32 -13.04
C SER A 42 1.96 -7.91 -14.27
N LEU A 43 1.46 -7.57 -15.46
CA LEU A 43 2.04 -8.04 -16.73
C LEU A 43 3.48 -7.59 -16.88
N ARG A 44 3.81 -6.37 -16.47
CA ARG A 44 5.19 -5.87 -16.49
C ARG A 44 6.10 -6.72 -15.58
N TYR A 45 5.66 -7.07 -14.36
CA TYR A 45 6.42 -7.94 -13.48
C TYR A 45 6.61 -9.34 -14.07
N TYR A 46 5.60 -9.92 -14.72
CA TYR A 46 5.73 -11.19 -15.43
C TYR A 46 6.69 -11.09 -16.63
N ALA A 47 6.60 -10.02 -17.42
CA ALA A 47 7.48 -9.80 -18.56
C ALA A 47 8.95 -9.66 -18.12
N ILE A 48 9.24 -8.88 -17.09
CA ILE A 48 10.59 -8.74 -16.52
C ILE A 48 11.09 -10.09 -15.99
N MET A 49 10.24 -10.82 -15.26
CA MET A 49 10.58 -12.14 -14.71
C MET A 49 10.93 -13.14 -15.84
N GLU A 50 10.12 -13.21 -16.89
CA GLU A 50 10.39 -14.11 -18.03
C GLU A 50 11.63 -13.68 -18.81
N CYS A 51 11.84 -12.37 -18.99
CA CYS A 51 13.05 -11.83 -19.60
C CYS A 51 14.31 -12.25 -18.83
N ILE A 52 14.32 -12.15 -17.51
CA ILE A 52 15.45 -12.58 -16.67
C ILE A 52 15.63 -14.10 -16.74
N ARG A 53 14.55 -14.88 -16.81
CA ARG A 53 14.61 -16.36 -16.78
C ARG A 53 15.00 -16.97 -18.10
N TYR A 54 14.46 -16.48 -19.20
CA TYR A 54 14.57 -17.10 -20.53
C TYR A 54 15.38 -16.28 -21.51
N GLY A 55 15.75 -15.05 -21.14
CA GLY A 55 16.38 -14.08 -22.04
C GLY A 55 15.34 -13.30 -22.86
N CYS A 56 15.69 -12.08 -23.22
CA CYS A 56 14.90 -11.24 -24.12
C CYS A 56 15.83 -10.26 -24.86
N PRO A 57 15.39 -9.67 -25.99
CA PRO A 57 16.15 -8.61 -26.65
C PRO A 57 16.46 -7.45 -25.70
N ALA A 58 17.68 -6.90 -25.80
CA ALA A 58 18.13 -5.83 -24.90
C ALA A 58 17.33 -4.53 -25.04
N ASP A 59 16.68 -4.31 -26.16
CA ASP A 59 15.82 -3.18 -26.50
C ASP A 59 14.34 -3.45 -26.16
N SER A 60 13.99 -4.65 -25.66
CA SER A 60 12.62 -4.97 -25.29
C SER A 60 12.15 -4.11 -24.10
N SER A 61 10.86 -3.85 -24.04
CA SER A 61 10.24 -3.14 -22.90
C SER A 61 10.49 -3.81 -21.56
N ALA A 62 10.63 -5.15 -21.54
CA ALA A 62 10.92 -5.91 -20.33
C ALA A 62 12.38 -5.75 -19.87
N ALA A 63 13.35 -5.64 -20.79
CA ALA A 63 14.77 -5.45 -20.48
C ALA A 63 15.07 -4.03 -20.01
N THR A 64 14.32 -3.05 -20.51
CA THR A 64 14.49 -1.62 -20.22
C THR A 64 13.55 -1.09 -19.15
N ASP A 65 12.71 -1.95 -18.56
CA ASP A 65 11.75 -1.56 -17.56
C ASP A 65 12.43 -1.05 -16.27
N TYR A 66 11.84 -0.01 -15.70
CA TYR A 66 12.33 0.67 -14.50
C TYR A 66 11.74 0.13 -13.19
N PHE A 67 10.89 -0.89 -13.25
CA PHE A 67 10.29 -1.45 -12.04
C PHE A 67 11.36 -2.05 -11.12
N PRO A 68 11.28 -1.80 -9.81
CA PRO A 68 12.19 -2.40 -8.85
C PRO A 68 12.11 -3.93 -8.86
N TYR A 69 13.27 -4.58 -8.79
CA TYR A 69 13.38 -6.03 -8.93
C TYR A 69 12.93 -6.84 -7.71
N GLY A 70 12.61 -6.22 -6.57
CA GLY A 70 12.28 -6.95 -5.34
C GLY A 70 11.06 -7.88 -5.46
N TYR A 71 10.01 -7.41 -6.14
CA TYR A 71 8.83 -8.26 -6.39
C TYR A 71 9.09 -9.28 -7.52
N THR A 72 9.79 -8.87 -8.56
CA THR A 72 10.21 -9.77 -9.64
C THR A 72 11.08 -10.92 -9.12
N ALA A 73 11.95 -10.66 -8.14
CA ALA A 73 12.76 -11.70 -7.50
C ALA A 73 11.92 -12.73 -6.76
N LEU A 74 10.81 -12.31 -6.12
CA LEU A 74 9.84 -13.23 -5.51
C LEU A 74 9.17 -14.12 -6.57
N LEU A 75 8.70 -13.53 -7.67
CA LEU A 75 8.09 -14.29 -8.78
C LEU A 75 9.09 -15.28 -9.40
N LEU A 76 10.37 -14.87 -9.60
CA LEU A 76 11.44 -15.74 -10.04
C LEU A 76 11.70 -16.91 -9.08
N LEU A 77 11.68 -16.65 -7.77
CA LEU A 77 11.83 -17.70 -6.77
C LEU A 77 10.69 -18.72 -6.90
N PHE A 78 9.44 -18.25 -6.99
CA PHE A 78 8.27 -19.13 -7.15
C PHE A 78 8.30 -19.91 -8.47
N LEU A 79 8.76 -19.27 -9.56
CA LEU A 79 8.96 -19.94 -10.85
C LEU A 79 10.00 -21.05 -10.74
N LYS A 80 11.16 -20.80 -10.10
CA LYS A 80 12.22 -21.80 -9.89
C LYS A 80 11.77 -22.97 -9.02
N LEU A 81 10.90 -22.71 -8.04
CA LEU A 81 10.31 -23.73 -7.16
C LEU A 81 9.13 -24.48 -7.83
N GLY A 82 8.70 -24.08 -9.03
CA GLY A 82 7.55 -24.68 -9.71
C GLY A 82 6.18 -24.37 -9.09
N ILE A 83 6.11 -23.38 -8.19
CA ILE A 83 4.89 -23.03 -7.45
C ILE A 83 4.30 -21.69 -7.88
N LEU A 84 4.78 -21.09 -8.98
CA LEU A 84 4.26 -19.81 -9.46
C LEU A 84 2.86 -19.99 -10.06
N LYS A 85 1.87 -19.98 -9.20
CA LYS A 85 0.43 -20.10 -9.49
C LYS A 85 -0.37 -19.03 -8.75
N SER A 86 -1.59 -18.75 -9.23
CA SER A 86 -2.48 -17.77 -8.61
C SER A 86 -2.61 -17.97 -7.11
N PHE A 87 -2.87 -19.22 -6.68
CA PHE A 87 -2.98 -19.57 -5.26
C PHE A 87 -1.76 -19.13 -4.43
N ALA A 88 -0.55 -19.47 -4.90
CA ALA A 88 0.68 -19.17 -4.15
C ALA A 88 0.94 -17.65 -4.05
N ILE A 89 0.59 -16.91 -5.10
CA ILE A 89 0.74 -15.44 -5.13
C ILE A 89 -0.22 -14.79 -4.12
N VAL A 90 -1.49 -15.18 -4.12
CA VAL A 90 -2.47 -14.61 -3.20
C VAL A 90 -2.13 -14.99 -1.77
N PHE A 91 -1.79 -16.26 -1.53
CA PHE A 91 -1.44 -16.76 -0.20
C PHE A 91 -0.21 -16.03 0.40
N ILE A 92 0.85 -15.80 -0.40
CA ILE A 92 2.01 -15.03 0.09
C ILE A 92 1.67 -13.56 0.32
N ASN A 93 0.79 -12.96 -0.50
CA ASN A 93 0.31 -11.61 -0.30
C ASN A 93 -0.48 -11.48 1.01
N ASP A 94 -1.31 -12.48 1.36
CA ASP A 94 -2.00 -12.53 2.64
C ASP A 94 -1.01 -12.61 3.81
N ILE A 95 0.00 -13.48 3.73
CA ILE A 95 1.06 -13.58 4.75
C ILE A 95 1.76 -12.23 4.91
N TYR A 96 2.10 -11.56 3.81
CA TYR A 96 2.72 -10.25 3.85
C TYR A 96 1.82 -9.19 4.48
N LEU A 97 0.54 -9.16 4.11
CA LEU A 97 -0.41 -8.21 4.67
C LEU A 97 -0.59 -8.45 6.17
N PHE A 98 -0.98 -9.66 6.58
CA PHE A 98 -1.23 -9.99 7.99
C PHE A 98 0.04 -9.82 8.85
N GLY A 99 1.19 -10.27 8.35
CA GLY A 99 2.47 -10.11 9.04
C GLY A 99 2.89 -8.65 9.20
N GLY A 100 2.73 -7.84 8.16
CA GLY A 100 2.96 -6.39 8.22
C GLY A 100 2.06 -5.70 9.23
N LEU A 101 0.75 -6.01 9.21
CA LEU A 101 -0.21 -5.47 10.18
C LEU A 101 0.14 -5.89 11.61
N PHE A 102 0.59 -7.13 11.82
CA PHE A 102 1.04 -7.58 13.12
C PHE A 102 2.24 -6.78 13.63
N PHE A 103 3.25 -6.54 12.79
CA PHE A 103 4.38 -5.68 13.16
C PHE A 103 3.94 -4.29 13.58
N LEU A 104 3.08 -3.65 12.80
CA LEU A 104 2.61 -2.30 13.11
C LEU A 104 1.75 -2.29 14.37
N TYR A 105 0.85 -3.27 14.54
CA TYR A 105 0.07 -3.40 15.77
C TYR A 105 0.97 -3.44 17.02
N GLN A 106 2.11 -4.14 16.99
CA GLN A 106 3.03 -4.20 18.14
C GLN A 106 3.59 -2.81 18.53
N VAL A 107 3.67 -1.87 17.59
CA VAL A 107 4.04 -0.47 17.88
C VAL A 107 2.96 0.24 18.67
N PHE A 108 1.70 0.01 18.32
CA PHE A 108 0.52 0.70 18.88
C PHE A 108 -0.26 -0.13 19.92
N ARG A 109 0.21 -1.31 20.31
CA ARG A 109 -0.53 -2.30 21.12
C ARG A 109 -1.09 -1.79 22.46
N LYS A 110 -0.49 -0.71 23.00
CA LYS A 110 -0.93 -0.13 24.28
C LYS A 110 -2.09 0.86 24.11
N THR A 111 -2.35 1.33 22.90
CA THR A 111 -3.25 2.45 22.62
C THR A 111 -4.45 2.08 21.77
N ILE A 112 -4.38 0.99 20.99
CA ILE A 112 -5.45 0.57 20.07
C ILE A 112 -5.85 -0.89 20.28
N SER A 113 -7.13 -1.19 19.97
CA SER A 113 -7.64 -2.55 19.96
C SER A 113 -7.09 -3.34 18.76
N PRO A 114 -6.54 -4.57 18.94
CA PRO A 114 -6.01 -5.37 17.84
C PRO A 114 -7.07 -5.67 16.78
N PHE A 115 -8.20 -6.23 17.21
CA PHE A 115 -9.25 -6.65 16.26
C PHE A 115 -9.84 -5.49 15.49
N LEU A 116 -10.06 -4.34 16.13
CA LEU A 116 -10.55 -3.14 15.44
C LEU A 116 -9.54 -2.64 14.42
N PHE A 117 -8.25 -2.62 14.74
CA PHE A 117 -7.20 -2.23 13.81
C PHE A 117 -7.16 -3.13 12.58
N PHE A 118 -7.14 -4.46 12.79
CA PHE A 118 -7.16 -5.42 11.69
C PHE A 118 -8.43 -5.30 10.86
N VAL A 119 -9.60 -5.19 11.49
CA VAL A 119 -10.89 -5.05 10.79
C VAL A 119 -10.91 -3.81 9.91
N ILE A 120 -10.44 -2.64 10.40
CA ILE A 120 -10.42 -1.42 9.60
C ILE A 120 -9.52 -1.58 8.38
N VAL A 121 -8.33 -2.15 8.53
CA VAL A 121 -7.40 -2.29 7.40
C VAL A 121 -7.89 -3.35 6.43
N LEU A 122 -8.22 -4.54 6.93
CA LEU A 122 -8.62 -5.67 6.08
C LEU A 122 -9.95 -5.44 5.35
N LEU A 123 -10.84 -4.63 5.92
CA LEU A 123 -12.12 -4.29 5.29
C LEU A 123 -12.01 -3.14 4.28
N ASN A 124 -10.86 -2.49 4.18
CA ASN A 124 -10.68 -1.44 3.18
C ASN A 124 -10.70 -2.03 1.76
N TRP A 125 -11.52 -1.44 0.89
CA TRP A 125 -11.73 -1.92 -0.47
C TRP A 125 -10.44 -2.04 -1.29
N ILE A 126 -9.41 -1.26 -0.99
CA ILE A 126 -8.11 -1.32 -1.66
C ILE A 126 -7.41 -2.64 -1.32
N PHE A 127 -7.36 -3.01 -0.03
CA PHE A 127 -6.76 -4.30 0.37
C PHE A 127 -7.58 -5.47 -0.12
N VAL A 128 -8.91 -5.43 0.09
CA VAL A 128 -9.84 -6.45 -0.43
C VAL A 128 -9.63 -6.70 -1.92
N LYS A 129 -9.45 -5.64 -2.71
CA LYS A 129 -9.26 -5.75 -4.16
C LYS A 129 -7.85 -6.21 -4.53
N PHE A 130 -6.82 -5.55 -3.99
CA PHE A 130 -5.47 -5.65 -4.54
C PHE A 130 -4.59 -6.74 -3.90
N VAL A 131 -4.99 -7.34 -2.78
CA VAL A 131 -4.27 -8.48 -2.19
C VAL A 131 -4.21 -9.67 -3.15
N ALA A 132 -5.29 -9.89 -3.91
CA ALA A 132 -5.39 -10.99 -4.85
C ALA A 132 -4.68 -10.74 -6.20
N HIS A 133 -3.99 -9.60 -6.37
CA HIS A 133 -3.24 -9.29 -7.58
C HIS A 133 -1.75 -9.57 -7.39
N PRO A 134 -1.03 -10.02 -8.43
CA PRO A 134 0.42 -10.13 -8.42
C PRO A 134 1.07 -8.74 -8.52
N LEU A 135 1.08 -8.03 -7.39
CA LEU A 135 1.54 -6.65 -7.25
C LEU A 135 2.47 -6.51 -6.04
N SER A 136 3.36 -5.54 -6.08
CA SER A 136 4.42 -5.34 -5.08
C SER A 136 3.96 -4.71 -3.75
N GLU A 137 2.69 -4.26 -3.66
CA GLU A 137 2.17 -3.51 -2.51
C GLU A 137 2.24 -4.32 -1.22
N MET A 138 1.79 -5.58 -1.22
CA MET A 138 1.73 -6.40 -0.01
C MET A 138 3.13 -6.76 0.52
N GLN A 139 4.04 -7.09 -0.38
CA GLN A 139 5.45 -7.31 -0.03
C GLN A 139 6.07 -6.05 0.57
N TYR A 140 5.82 -4.90 -0.04
CA TYR A 140 6.29 -3.61 0.49
C TYR A 140 5.73 -3.33 1.89
N ILE A 141 4.43 -3.55 2.12
CA ILE A 141 3.77 -3.36 3.42
C ILE A 141 4.46 -4.20 4.49
N PHE A 142 4.71 -5.48 4.22
CA PHE A 142 5.39 -6.35 5.18
C PHE A 142 6.76 -5.81 5.59
N PHE A 143 7.60 -5.51 4.61
CA PHE A 143 8.96 -5.06 4.89
C PHE A 143 9.02 -3.65 5.46
N SER A 144 8.17 -2.73 5.00
CA SER A 144 8.14 -1.36 5.52
C SER A 144 7.62 -1.32 6.96
N LEU A 145 6.54 -2.03 7.28
CA LEU A 145 6.00 -2.09 8.63
C LEU A 145 6.88 -2.89 9.59
N GLY A 146 7.56 -3.93 9.10
CA GLY A 146 8.60 -4.63 9.84
C GLY A 146 9.79 -3.71 10.18
N SER A 147 10.24 -2.91 9.22
CA SER A 147 11.28 -1.90 9.43
C SER A 147 10.87 -0.88 10.51
N ILE A 148 9.64 -0.35 10.44
CA ILE A 148 9.06 0.56 11.45
C ILE A 148 9.06 -0.11 12.83
N PHE A 149 8.64 -1.36 12.92
CA PHE A 149 8.61 -2.11 14.18
C PHE A 149 10.01 -2.30 14.78
N PHE A 150 10.98 -2.76 13.98
CA PHE A 150 12.36 -2.98 14.48
C PHE A 150 13.02 -1.67 14.86
N PHE A 151 12.78 -0.58 14.12
CA PHE A 151 13.28 0.74 14.50
C PHE A 151 12.65 1.23 15.82
N TYR A 152 11.35 1.06 16.00
CA TYR A 152 10.67 1.38 17.25
C TYR A 152 11.25 0.58 18.44
N GLN A 153 11.49 -0.74 18.25
CA GLN A 153 12.12 -1.58 19.25
C GLN A 153 13.58 -1.15 19.54
N PHE A 154 14.31 -0.69 18.51
CA PHE A 154 15.65 -0.10 18.70
C PHE A 154 15.62 1.16 19.57
N ILE A 155 14.69 2.07 19.32
CA ILE A 155 14.52 3.27 20.15
C ILE A 155 14.27 2.89 21.62
N LEU A 156 13.47 1.86 21.88
CA LEU A 156 13.13 1.43 23.24
C LEU A 156 14.27 0.67 23.94
N ARG A 157 14.95 -0.21 23.22
CA ARG A 157 15.90 -1.18 23.80
C ARG A 157 17.37 -0.84 23.55
N LYS A 158 17.67 0.09 22.64
CA LYS A 158 19.02 0.52 22.23
C LYS A 158 19.94 -0.63 21.75
N LYS A 159 19.37 -1.75 21.28
CA LYS A 159 20.13 -2.90 20.76
C LYS A 159 20.40 -2.70 19.26
N ILE A 160 21.70 -2.64 18.89
CA ILE A 160 22.13 -2.40 17.50
C ILE A 160 21.57 -3.41 16.50
N GLN A 161 21.39 -4.67 16.91
CA GLN A 161 20.79 -5.72 16.08
C GLN A 161 19.40 -5.33 15.55
N LEU A 162 18.60 -4.61 16.36
CA LEU A 162 17.26 -4.15 15.94
C LEU A 162 17.35 -3.03 14.91
N LEU A 163 18.38 -2.17 15.00
CA LEU A 163 18.63 -1.16 13.96
C LEU A 163 19.06 -1.84 12.65
N VAL A 164 19.96 -2.83 12.72
CA VAL A 164 20.38 -3.60 11.53
C VAL A 164 19.18 -4.28 10.88
N LEU A 165 18.31 -4.95 11.66
CA LEU A 165 17.09 -5.55 11.13
C LEU A 165 16.16 -4.50 10.49
N SER A 166 15.99 -3.33 11.14
CA SER A 166 15.21 -2.24 10.57
C SER A 166 15.76 -1.80 9.21
N LEU A 167 17.08 -1.62 9.10
CA LEU A 167 17.72 -1.20 7.85
C LEU A 167 17.63 -2.28 6.77
N VAL A 168 17.79 -3.56 7.12
CA VAL A 168 17.61 -4.68 6.16
C VAL A 168 16.19 -4.72 5.64
N PHE A 169 15.19 -4.64 6.52
CA PHE A 169 13.78 -4.60 6.11
C PHE A 169 13.48 -3.35 5.29
N GLY A 170 13.99 -2.18 5.68
CA GLY A 170 13.85 -0.93 4.93
C GLY A 170 14.48 -1.00 3.54
N TRP A 171 15.63 -1.66 3.41
CA TRP A 171 16.31 -1.88 2.14
C TRP A 171 15.49 -2.80 1.22
N VAL A 172 14.98 -3.93 1.73
CA VAL A 172 14.12 -4.83 0.95
C VAL A 172 12.82 -4.11 0.54
N ALA A 173 12.22 -3.29 1.41
CA ALA A 173 11.09 -2.45 1.06
C ALA A 173 11.44 -1.50 -0.11
N PHE A 174 12.59 -0.84 -0.08
CA PHE A 174 13.06 0.04 -1.15
C PHE A 174 13.30 -0.71 -2.46
N LEU A 175 13.91 -1.90 -2.42
CA LEU A 175 14.07 -2.76 -3.60
C LEU A 175 12.73 -3.28 -4.14
N THR A 176 11.69 -3.32 -3.31
CA THR A 176 10.34 -3.71 -3.72
C THR A 176 9.58 -2.55 -4.37
N ARG A 177 9.69 -1.34 -3.81
CA ARG A 177 9.10 -0.10 -4.36
C ARG A 177 9.99 1.09 -4.03
N THR A 178 10.27 1.91 -5.03
CA THR A 178 11.13 3.10 -4.88
C THR A 178 10.64 4.11 -3.83
N VAL A 179 9.32 4.13 -3.54
CA VAL A 179 8.76 4.94 -2.44
C VAL A 179 9.33 4.55 -1.06
N GLY A 180 9.99 3.39 -0.94
CA GLY A 180 10.72 2.99 0.27
C GLY A 180 11.83 3.96 0.70
N ILE A 181 12.28 4.85 -0.19
CA ILE A 181 13.20 5.95 0.16
C ILE A 181 12.63 6.84 1.27
N THR A 182 11.31 7.01 1.34
CA THR A 182 10.63 7.79 2.39
C THR A 182 10.80 7.17 3.76
N LEU A 183 10.81 5.83 3.83
CA LEU A 183 11.03 5.09 5.06
C LEU A 183 12.49 5.22 5.52
N ILE A 184 13.46 5.08 4.61
CA ILE A 184 14.89 5.27 4.90
C ILE A 184 15.13 6.69 5.42
N GLY A 185 14.56 7.69 4.74
CA GLY A 185 14.62 9.09 5.18
C GLY A 185 14.01 9.30 6.57
N ALA A 186 12.87 8.66 6.86
CA ALA A 186 12.21 8.75 8.15
C ALA A 186 13.04 8.10 9.29
N ILE A 187 13.69 6.98 9.03
CA ILE A 187 14.60 6.33 9.97
C ILE A 187 15.81 7.24 10.23
N ALA A 188 16.42 7.81 9.18
CA ALA A 188 17.55 8.73 9.32
C ALA A 188 17.19 9.95 10.18
N VAL A 189 16.07 10.61 9.89
CA VAL A 189 15.57 11.74 10.69
C VAL A 189 15.19 11.32 12.10
N GLY A 190 14.63 10.11 12.26
CA GLY A 190 14.32 9.52 13.56
C GLY A 190 15.58 9.29 14.41
N LEU A 191 16.67 8.81 13.80
CA LEU A 191 17.99 8.67 14.47
C LEU A 191 18.54 10.04 14.88
N ILE A 192 18.49 11.03 13.99
CA ILE A 192 18.95 12.39 14.31
C ILE A 192 18.14 12.95 15.47
N TRP A 193 16.85 12.78 15.48
CA TRP A 193 15.97 13.29 16.55
C TRP A 193 16.24 12.61 17.89
N GLU A 194 16.36 11.29 17.91
CA GLU A 194 16.56 10.50 19.12
C GLU A 194 17.92 10.75 19.79
N PHE A 195 18.97 10.91 18.97
CA PHE A 195 20.34 11.08 19.44
C PHE A 195 20.87 12.51 19.25
N ARG A 196 20.00 13.50 19.04
CA ARG A 196 20.38 14.87 18.68
C ARG A 196 21.46 15.50 19.57
N VAL A 197 21.40 15.26 20.88
CA VAL A 197 22.38 15.82 21.83
C VAL A 197 23.75 15.19 21.65
N GLN A 198 23.78 13.85 21.53
CA GLN A 198 25.05 13.10 21.36
C GLN A 198 25.65 13.33 19.96
N GLN A 199 24.77 13.44 18.94
CA GLN A 199 25.20 13.66 17.56
C GLN A 199 25.74 15.06 17.33
N LEU A 200 25.18 16.09 17.93
CA LEU A 200 25.72 17.45 17.82
C LEU A 200 27.16 17.50 18.39
N ALA A 201 27.43 16.84 19.50
CA ALA A 201 28.76 16.71 20.03
C ALA A 201 29.68 15.92 19.09
N PHE A 202 29.22 14.78 18.56
CA PHE A 202 29.96 13.94 17.61
C PHE A 202 30.24 14.67 16.28
N LEU A 203 29.26 15.33 15.70
CA LEU A 203 29.39 16.11 14.46
C LEU A 203 30.43 17.23 14.62
N ARG A 204 30.38 17.92 15.77
CA ARG A 204 31.31 19.00 16.08
C ARG A 204 32.77 18.49 16.19
N ASN A 205 32.93 17.29 16.74
CA ASN A 205 34.26 16.72 16.99
C ASN A 205 34.81 15.92 15.80
N ASN A 206 33.96 15.46 14.85
CA ASN A 206 34.34 14.55 13.78
C ASN A 206 33.90 15.06 12.37
N LYS A 207 34.10 16.36 12.11
CA LYS A 207 33.64 17.02 10.87
C LYS A 207 34.13 16.33 9.59
N LEU A 208 35.37 15.88 9.55
CA LEU A 208 35.96 15.18 8.40
C LEU A 208 35.34 13.81 8.14
N LEU A 209 35.09 13.02 9.21
CA LEU A 209 34.44 11.73 9.12
C LEU A 209 33.00 11.86 8.57
N VAL A 210 32.25 12.84 9.07
CA VAL A 210 30.90 13.13 8.65
C VAL A 210 30.87 13.60 7.19
N GLY A 211 31.78 14.48 6.81
CA GLY A 211 31.95 14.91 5.42
C GLY A 211 32.27 13.74 4.49
N GLY A 212 33.16 12.83 4.92
CA GLY A 212 33.48 11.61 4.17
C GLY A 212 32.28 10.66 3.99
N ILE A 213 31.52 10.41 5.06
CA ILE A 213 30.29 9.59 4.99
C ILE A 213 29.27 10.23 4.03
N LEU A 214 29.06 11.54 4.12
CA LEU A 214 28.13 12.26 3.25
C LEU A 214 28.57 12.19 1.77
N ALA A 215 29.87 12.36 1.51
CA ALA A 215 30.43 12.23 0.17
C ALA A 215 30.24 10.79 -0.40
N ILE A 216 30.45 9.75 0.42
CA ILE A 216 30.21 8.35 0.03
C ILE A 216 28.72 8.12 -0.28
N LEU A 217 27.82 8.66 0.54
CA LEU A 217 26.38 8.53 0.30
C LEU A 217 25.94 9.23 -1.01
N ILE A 218 26.47 10.43 -1.27
CA ILE A 218 26.22 11.16 -2.52
C ILE A 218 26.78 10.40 -3.72
N ALA A 219 28.03 9.91 -3.62
CA ALA A 219 28.62 9.10 -4.67
C ALA A 219 27.84 7.81 -4.93
N ALA A 220 27.37 7.13 -3.89
CA ALA A 220 26.50 5.96 -4.00
C ALA A 220 25.17 6.30 -4.70
N LEU A 221 24.52 7.40 -4.33
CA LEU A 221 23.30 7.86 -4.99
C LEU A 221 23.53 8.13 -6.49
N ILE A 222 24.66 8.74 -6.86
CA ILE A 222 25.01 9.00 -8.27
C ILE A 222 25.25 7.69 -9.01
N VAL A 223 26.05 6.78 -8.45
CA VAL A 223 26.38 5.48 -9.07
C VAL A 223 25.13 4.61 -9.23
N PHE A 224 24.26 4.59 -8.23
CA PHE A 224 23.02 3.81 -8.26
C PHE A 224 21.83 4.52 -8.91
N SER A 225 21.99 5.76 -9.38
CA SER A 225 20.93 6.53 -10.02
C SER A 225 20.36 5.84 -11.27
N LYS A 226 21.22 5.25 -12.11
CA LYS A 226 20.80 4.51 -13.32
C LYS A 226 20.06 3.20 -12.98
N PRO A 227 20.63 2.29 -12.15
CA PRO A 227 19.92 1.05 -11.77
C PRO A 227 18.61 1.30 -11.01
N LEU A 228 18.47 2.45 -10.33
CA LEU A 228 17.25 2.84 -9.63
C LEU A 228 16.23 3.56 -10.52
N GLY A 229 16.53 3.75 -11.81
CA GLY A 229 15.63 4.40 -12.75
C GLY A 229 15.32 5.87 -12.43
N ILE A 230 16.15 6.56 -11.64
CA ILE A 230 15.89 7.95 -11.19
C ILE A 230 15.66 8.88 -12.37
N ASN A 231 16.48 8.75 -13.43
CA ASN A 231 16.32 9.57 -14.64
C ASN A 231 15.01 9.27 -15.38
N HIS A 232 14.58 8.00 -15.38
CA HIS A 232 13.31 7.61 -16.00
C HIS A 232 12.13 8.22 -15.22
N TYR A 233 12.15 8.16 -13.89
CA TYR A 233 11.13 8.85 -13.07
C TYR A 233 11.09 10.35 -13.32
N GLY A 234 12.25 11.00 -13.50
CA GLY A 234 12.34 12.42 -13.86
C GLY A 234 11.65 12.72 -15.20
N ASN A 235 11.87 11.89 -16.21
CA ASN A 235 11.24 12.05 -17.53
C ASN A 235 9.74 11.81 -17.47
N VAL A 236 9.29 10.71 -16.85
CA VAL A 236 7.87 10.40 -16.65
C VAL A 236 7.17 11.55 -15.90
N LEU A 237 7.78 12.06 -14.83
CA LEU A 237 7.24 13.19 -14.09
C LEU A 237 7.14 14.44 -14.97
N SER A 238 8.18 14.75 -15.76
CA SER A 238 8.20 15.96 -16.62
C SER A 238 7.14 15.90 -17.73
N GLU A 239 6.92 14.72 -18.33
CA GLU A 239 5.89 14.53 -19.36
C GLU A 239 4.47 14.67 -18.78
N HIS A 240 4.19 13.96 -17.70
CA HIS A 240 2.85 13.97 -17.08
C HIS A 240 2.53 15.28 -16.36
N PHE A 241 3.53 16.09 -15.97
CA PHE A 241 3.28 17.41 -15.42
C PHE A 241 2.67 18.36 -16.44
N LYS A 242 2.92 18.15 -17.74
CA LYS A 242 2.29 18.90 -18.82
C LYS A 242 0.82 18.52 -18.98
N GLU A 243 0.48 17.24 -18.81
CA GLU A 243 -0.88 16.72 -18.96
C GLU A 243 -1.78 16.97 -17.75
N ALA A 244 -1.18 17.01 -16.54
CA ALA A 244 -1.91 17.17 -15.29
C ALA A 244 -1.33 18.36 -14.47
N PRO A 245 -1.89 19.57 -14.63
CA PRO A 245 -1.50 20.74 -13.86
C PRO A 245 -1.55 20.50 -12.35
N PHE A 246 -0.74 21.22 -11.59
CA PHE A 246 -0.56 21.06 -10.15
C PHE A 246 -1.88 20.98 -9.36
N PHE A 247 -2.81 21.92 -9.59
CA PHE A 247 -4.10 21.93 -8.89
C PHE A 247 -4.97 20.69 -9.20
N LYS A 248 -4.91 20.17 -10.43
CA LYS A 248 -5.61 18.95 -10.82
C LYS A 248 -5.07 17.75 -10.03
N ARG A 249 -3.75 17.63 -9.88
CA ARG A 249 -3.10 16.57 -9.10
C ARG A 249 -3.43 16.65 -7.62
N ILE A 250 -3.42 17.86 -7.05
CA ILE A 250 -3.86 18.07 -5.67
C ILE A 250 -5.31 17.63 -5.48
N GLY A 251 -6.21 17.98 -6.40
CA GLY A 251 -7.60 17.54 -6.39
C GLY A 251 -7.71 16.02 -6.39
N TRP A 252 -6.89 15.32 -7.20
CA TRP A 252 -6.84 13.85 -7.19
C TRP A 252 -6.43 13.28 -5.83
N ARG A 253 -5.43 13.88 -5.16
CA ARG A 253 -4.99 13.41 -3.83
C ARG A 253 -6.12 13.51 -2.80
N PHE A 254 -6.84 14.62 -2.77
CA PHE A 254 -7.98 14.75 -1.86
C PHE A 254 -9.14 13.82 -2.25
N LYS A 255 -9.40 13.61 -3.55
CA LYS A 255 -10.36 12.61 -4.00
C LYS A 255 -9.99 11.22 -3.49
N GLU A 256 -8.74 10.81 -3.65
CA GLU A 256 -8.24 9.51 -3.16
C GLU A 256 -8.39 9.38 -1.64
N TRP A 257 -8.14 10.44 -0.87
CA TRP A 257 -8.39 10.44 0.57
C TRP A 257 -9.87 10.25 0.87
N GLY A 258 -10.76 10.91 0.15
CA GLY A 258 -12.21 10.70 0.26
C GLY A 258 -12.57 9.24 -0.02
N GLU A 259 -12.05 8.65 -1.09
CA GLU A 259 -12.28 7.24 -1.46
C GLU A 259 -11.79 6.25 -0.38
N ILE A 260 -10.64 6.50 0.21
CA ILE A 260 -10.05 5.68 1.28
C ILE A 260 -10.91 5.73 2.55
N PHE A 261 -11.34 6.92 2.97
CA PHE A 261 -12.07 7.10 4.23
C PHE A 261 -13.57 6.78 4.12
N VAL A 262 -14.18 6.94 2.94
CA VAL A 262 -15.53 6.42 2.68
C VAL A 262 -15.52 4.91 2.42
N ASN A 263 -14.37 4.38 2.04
CA ASN A 263 -14.17 2.96 1.71
C ASN A 263 -14.85 2.52 0.40
N THR A 264 -14.80 3.37 -0.62
CA THR A 264 -15.36 3.06 -1.94
C THR A 264 -14.74 3.94 -3.02
N PRO A 265 -14.54 3.42 -4.24
CA PRO A 265 -14.07 4.25 -5.35
C PRO A 265 -15.16 5.20 -5.83
N SER A 266 -14.81 6.47 -6.08
CA SER A 266 -15.76 7.54 -6.48
C SER A 266 -16.46 7.23 -7.79
N ASN A 267 -15.84 6.53 -8.72
CA ASN A 267 -16.42 6.18 -10.02
C ASN A 267 -17.69 5.31 -9.91
N LYS A 268 -17.91 4.63 -8.80
CA LYS A 268 -19.15 3.89 -8.54
C LYS A 268 -20.35 4.79 -8.27
N PHE A 269 -20.10 6.06 -7.90
CA PHE A 269 -21.15 7.04 -7.64
C PHE A 269 -21.30 8.05 -8.77
N ILE A 270 -20.25 8.25 -9.60
CA ILE A 270 -20.28 9.21 -10.72
C ILE A 270 -21.39 8.85 -11.73
N ASP A 271 -21.64 7.57 -11.96
CA ASP A 271 -22.70 7.10 -12.84
C ASP A 271 -24.12 7.53 -12.35
N TYR A 272 -24.28 7.79 -11.04
CA TYR A 272 -25.56 8.16 -10.41
C TYR A 272 -25.66 9.66 -10.07
N VAL A 273 -24.56 10.32 -9.73
CA VAL A 273 -24.56 11.69 -9.14
C VAL A 273 -23.65 12.65 -9.94
N ALA A 274 -23.08 12.21 -11.04
CA ALA A 274 -22.22 12.99 -11.95
C ALA A 274 -21.07 13.74 -11.26
N LYS A 275 -20.72 14.94 -11.76
CA LYS A 275 -19.62 15.76 -11.22
C LYS A 275 -19.77 16.15 -9.73
N ALA A 276 -21.00 16.23 -9.22
CA ALA A 276 -21.25 16.58 -7.81
C ALA A 276 -20.71 15.50 -6.85
N GLY A 277 -20.76 14.22 -7.24
CA GLY A 277 -20.18 13.12 -6.46
C GLY A 277 -18.66 13.21 -6.35
N GLU A 278 -17.95 13.52 -7.43
CA GLU A 278 -16.50 13.70 -7.41
C GLU A 278 -16.11 14.86 -6.49
N PHE A 279 -16.83 15.97 -6.56
CA PHE A 279 -16.58 17.14 -5.70
C PHE A 279 -16.79 16.82 -4.22
N ALA A 280 -17.79 16.01 -3.88
CA ALA A 280 -18.06 15.57 -2.51
C ALA A 280 -16.88 14.73 -1.96
N PHE A 281 -16.29 13.84 -2.76
CA PHE A 281 -15.11 13.06 -2.37
C PHE A 281 -13.88 13.96 -2.17
N ILE A 282 -13.67 14.97 -3.03
CA ILE A 282 -12.57 15.94 -2.89
C ILE A 282 -12.74 16.75 -1.60
N ALA A 283 -13.94 17.28 -1.35
CA ALA A 283 -14.23 18.10 -0.15
C ALA A 283 -14.06 17.28 1.13
N LEU A 284 -14.62 16.06 1.18
CA LEU A 284 -14.47 15.17 2.32
C LEU A 284 -13.00 14.81 2.55
N GLY A 285 -12.29 14.44 1.48
CA GLY A 285 -10.87 14.09 1.58
C GLY A 285 -10.02 15.26 2.07
N LEU A 286 -10.29 16.48 1.62
CA LEU A 286 -9.61 17.68 2.11
C LEU A 286 -9.88 17.89 3.62
N ILE A 287 -11.14 17.80 4.05
CA ILE A 287 -11.52 17.97 5.46
C ILE A 287 -10.81 16.92 6.33
N VAL A 288 -10.86 15.65 5.93
CA VAL A 288 -10.23 14.55 6.67
C VAL A 288 -8.70 14.70 6.68
N PHE A 289 -8.09 15.07 5.56
CA PHE A 289 -6.66 15.31 5.47
C PHE A 289 -6.22 16.46 6.40
N CYS A 290 -6.90 17.60 6.35
CA CYS A 290 -6.59 18.74 7.20
C CYS A 290 -6.75 18.41 8.69
N TRP A 291 -7.84 17.69 9.06
CA TRP A 291 -8.04 17.20 10.42
C TRP A 291 -6.89 16.27 10.85
N PHE A 292 -6.53 15.30 10.00
CA PHE A 292 -5.48 14.32 10.28
C PHE A 292 -4.11 15.01 10.48
N VAL A 293 -3.73 15.90 9.57
CA VAL A 293 -2.48 16.67 9.64
C VAL A 293 -2.45 17.55 10.89
N TYR A 294 -3.53 18.27 11.16
CA TYR A 294 -3.64 19.11 12.36
C TYR A 294 -3.45 18.27 13.63
N ARG A 295 -4.16 17.15 13.75
CA ARG A 295 -4.08 16.26 14.92
C ARG A 295 -2.70 15.61 15.06
N LEU A 296 -2.08 15.26 13.95
CA LEU A 296 -0.78 14.57 13.93
C LEU A 296 0.38 15.49 14.32
N TYR A 297 0.40 16.73 13.81
CA TYR A 297 1.56 17.61 13.95
C TYR A 297 1.35 18.74 14.95
N PHE A 298 0.16 19.27 15.12
CA PHE A 298 -0.13 20.46 15.92
C PHE A 298 -0.84 20.16 17.26
N SER A 299 -1.35 18.95 17.47
CA SER A 299 -1.90 18.55 18.75
C SER A 299 -0.92 17.65 19.53
N LYS A 300 -1.05 17.67 20.87
CA LYS A 300 -0.28 16.74 21.73
C LYS A 300 -0.74 15.32 21.46
N ASN A 301 0.17 14.45 21.07
CA ASN A 301 -0.05 13.03 20.87
C ASN A 301 1.23 12.25 21.14
N SER A 302 1.11 10.95 21.40
CA SER A 302 2.23 10.06 21.73
C SER A 302 2.81 9.31 20.51
N ILE A 303 2.45 9.74 19.28
CA ILE A 303 2.92 9.12 18.06
C ILE A 303 4.42 9.40 17.89
N PRO A 304 5.26 8.36 17.68
CA PRO A 304 6.70 8.52 17.51
C PRO A 304 7.05 9.46 16.34
N PHE A 305 8.05 10.31 16.54
CA PHE A 305 8.44 11.34 15.57
C PHE A 305 8.80 10.76 14.19
N PHE A 306 9.50 9.64 14.15
CA PHE A 306 9.89 9.00 12.88
C PHE A 306 8.67 8.49 12.07
N ILE A 307 7.57 8.09 12.73
CA ILE A 307 6.31 7.74 12.05
C ILE A 307 5.67 8.99 11.42
N LYS A 308 5.72 10.12 12.13
CA LYS A 308 5.29 11.41 11.58
C LYS A 308 6.12 11.80 10.37
N ALA A 309 7.45 11.65 10.46
CA ALA A 309 8.38 11.92 9.36
C ALA A 309 8.12 11.00 8.15
N TYR A 310 7.87 9.70 8.39
CA TYR A 310 7.52 8.76 7.33
C TYR A 310 6.25 9.18 6.58
N PHE A 311 5.20 9.51 7.33
CA PHE A 311 3.96 9.99 6.72
C PHE A 311 4.16 11.28 5.92
N LEU A 312 4.91 12.24 6.47
CA LEU A 312 5.23 13.49 5.78
C LEU A 312 5.97 13.23 4.45
N PHE A 313 7.05 12.45 4.49
CA PHE A 313 7.83 12.16 3.29
C PHE A 313 7.02 11.38 2.25
N TYR A 314 6.16 10.46 2.70
CA TYR A 314 5.25 9.76 1.83
C TYR A 314 4.27 10.72 1.14
N CYS A 315 3.67 11.63 1.90
CA CYS A 315 2.80 12.67 1.35
C CYS A 315 3.52 13.56 0.33
N LEU A 316 4.77 13.97 0.62
CA LEU A 316 5.56 14.79 -0.32
C LEU A 316 5.73 14.08 -1.68
N ILE A 317 5.97 12.77 -1.70
CA ILE A 317 6.02 12.01 -2.95
C ILE A 317 4.63 11.94 -3.58
N MET A 318 3.60 11.56 -2.82
CA MET A 318 2.25 11.36 -3.35
C MET A 318 1.64 12.62 -3.94
N PHE A 319 1.82 13.79 -3.32
CA PHE A 319 1.31 15.06 -3.86
C PHE A 319 2.01 15.49 -5.15
N ASN A 320 3.21 14.97 -5.40
CA ASN A 320 3.94 15.15 -6.65
C ASN A 320 3.76 14.00 -7.65
N TRP A 321 3.08 12.89 -7.26
CA TRP A 321 2.91 11.73 -8.13
C TRP A 321 1.92 12.01 -9.26
N PRO A 322 2.24 11.69 -10.53
CA PRO A 322 1.43 12.11 -11.67
C PRO A 322 0.19 11.24 -11.92
N PHE A 323 0.11 10.06 -11.31
CA PHE A 323 -0.97 9.10 -11.58
C PHE A 323 -2.08 9.19 -10.52
N ASN A 324 -3.35 9.13 -10.96
CA ASN A 324 -4.53 9.11 -10.11
C ASN A 324 -4.95 7.65 -9.86
N ASP A 325 -4.48 7.07 -8.76
CA ASP A 325 -4.88 5.74 -8.29
C ASP A 325 -4.75 5.65 -6.77
N PRO A 326 -5.86 5.48 -6.02
CA PRO A 326 -5.82 5.39 -4.56
C PRO A 326 -5.02 4.19 -4.03
N ARG A 327 -4.71 3.19 -4.88
CA ARG A 327 -3.82 2.08 -4.58
C ARG A 327 -2.42 2.54 -4.11
N PHE A 328 -1.93 3.66 -4.64
CA PHE A 328 -0.62 4.18 -4.24
C PHE A 328 -0.54 4.59 -2.78
N TRP A 329 -1.68 4.79 -2.11
CA TRP A 329 -1.73 5.02 -0.66
C TRP A 329 -1.71 3.72 0.17
N ALA A 330 -1.95 2.54 -0.44
CA ALA A 330 -1.99 1.27 0.28
C ALA A 330 -0.79 1.04 1.22
N PRO A 331 0.47 1.37 0.83
CA PRO A 331 1.62 1.19 1.68
C PRO A 331 1.58 1.95 3.02
N VAL A 332 0.97 3.12 3.05
CA VAL A 332 0.91 3.96 4.26
C VAL A 332 -0.44 3.88 4.98
N MET A 333 -1.46 3.31 4.34
CA MET A 333 -2.81 3.20 4.92
C MET A 333 -2.86 2.48 6.28
N PRO A 334 -2.13 1.37 6.53
CA PRO A 334 -2.12 0.76 7.85
C PRO A 334 -1.59 1.72 8.93
N VAL A 335 -0.58 2.53 8.60
CA VAL A 335 -0.04 3.56 9.49
C VAL A 335 -1.08 4.64 9.74
N MET A 336 -1.78 5.10 8.69
CA MET A 336 -2.89 6.07 8.81
C MET A 336 -4.00 5.51 9.71
N ALA A 337 -4.42 4.26 9.52
CA ALA A 337 -5.44 3.61 10.34
C ALA A 337 -5.04 3.54 11.83
N ALA A 338 -3.79 3.13 12.13
CA ALA A 338 -3.29 3.10 13.49
C ALA A 338 -3.26 4.49 14.14
N ILE A 339 -2.81 5.51 13.40
CA ILE A 339 -2.79 6.91 13.85
C ILE A 339 -4.23 7.42 14.10
N VAL A 340 -5.15 7.20 13.16
CA VAL A 340 -6.56 7.62 13.31
C VAL A 340 -7.19 7.01 14.54
N LEU A 341 -7.00 5.70 14.75
CA LEU A 341 -7.52 5.01 15.94
C LEU A 341 -6.97 5.60 17.24
N GLN A 342 -5.67 5.90 17.30
CA GLN A 342 -5.05 6.51 18.46
C GLN A 342 -5.57 7.94 18.69
N LEU A 343 -5.62 8.77 17.63
CA LEU A 343 -6.12 10.14 17.73
C LEU A 343 -7.61 10.20 18.11
N TYR A 344 -8.40 9.26 17.62
CA TYR A 344 -9.81 9.17 17.99
C TYR A 344 -10.00 8.71 19.45
N ALA A 345 -9.15 7.82 19.96
CA ALA A 345 -9.18 7.41 21.36
C ALA A 345 -9.00 8.64 22.31
N ASP A 346 -8.18 9.60 21.89
CA ASP A 346 -7.88 10.84 22.63
C ASP A 346 -8.90 11.96 22.35
N GLU A 347 -9.88 11.78 21.44
CA GLU A 347 -10.84 12.81 21.04
C GLU A 347 -11.90 13.03 22.12
N LYS A 348 -12.04 14.27 22.59
CA LYS A 348 -13.00 14.68 23.59
C LYS A 348 -14.24 15.39 23.02
N ASN A 349 -14.14 15.94 21.81
CA ASN A 349 -15.24 16.65 21.18
C ASN A 349 -16.34 15.69 20.74
N LYS A 350 -17.56 15.89 21.27
CA LYS A 350 -18.72 15.03 20.99
C LYS A 350 -19.11 15.04 19.51
N ILE A 351 -19.02 16.19 18.84
CA ILE A 351 -19.40 16.35 17.42
C ILE A 351 -18.42 15.56 16.56
N SER A 352 -17.10 15.72 16.80
CA SER A 352 -16.07 14.95 16.09
C SER A 352 -16.26 13.45 16.30
N ARG A 353 -16.55 13.01 17.52
CA ARG A 353 -16.81 11.58 17.82
C ARG A 353 -18.04 11.05 17.09
N LEU A 354 -19.12 11.83 17.03
CA LEU A 354 -20.33 11.44 16.29
C LEU A 354 -20.04 11.33 14.79
N ALA A 355 -19.38 12.33 14.20
CA ALA A 355 -19.02 12.33 12.79
C ALA A 355 -18.15 11.12 12.43
N PHE A 356 -17.15 10.80 13.25
CA PHE A 356 -16.34 9.59 13.09
C PHE A 356 -17.14 8.30 13.21
N SER A 357 -18.08 8.23 14.17
CA SER A 357 -18.91 7.03 14.32
C SER A 357 -19.79 6.79 13.10
N VAL A 358 -20.38 7.84 12.54
CA VAL A 358 -21.20 7.76 11.31
C VAL A 358 -20.33 7.32 10.14
N LEU A 359 -19.18 7.98 9.95
CA LEU A 359 -18.22 7.62 8.88
C LEU A 359 -17.74 6.17 9.01
N PHE A 360 -17.48 5.72 10.24
CA PHE A 360 -17.05 4.34 10.51
C PHE A 360 -18.15 3.31 10.18
N ILE A 361 -19.42 3.60 10.48
CA ILE A 361 -20.53 2.71 10.10
C ILE A 361 -20.62 2.61 8.57
N VAL A 362 -20.58 3.74 7.87
CA VAL A 362 -20.57 3.76 6.39
C VAL A 362 -19.37 2.98 5.84
N TYR A 363 -18.20 3.22 6.40
CA TYR A 363 -16.97 2.50 6.06
C TYR A 363 -17.13 0.98 6.18
N MET A 364 -17.67 0.50 7.31
CA MET A 364 -17.89 -0.94 7.56
C MET A 364 -18.88 -1.55 6.57
N LEU A 365 -19.99 -0.87 6.29
CA LEU A 365 -21.01 -1.34 5.36
C LEU A 365 -20.45 -1.46 3.93
N LEU A 366 -19.78 -0.42 3.44
CA LEU A 366 -19.21 -0.40 2.09
C LEU A 366 -18.06 -1.39 1.93
N GLY A 367 -17.21 -1.53 2.97
CA GLY A 367 -16.15 -2.53 2.97
C GLY A 367 -16.68 -3.96 2.98
N SER A 368 -17.73 -4.24 3.75
CA SER A 368 -18.39 -5.55 3.76
C SER A 368 -19.01 -5.87 2.38
N PHE A 369 -19.60 -4.87 1.73
CA PHE A 369 -20.09 -5.03 0.36
C PHE A 369 -18.93 -5.33 -0.60
N ALA A 370 -17.81 -4.59 -0.53
CA ALA A 370 -16.64 -4.83 -1.36
C ALA A 370 -16.06 -6.24 -1.15
N ALA A 371 -15.94 -6.70 0.10
CA ALA A 371 -15.47 -8.04 0.43
C ALA A 371 -16.39 -9.14 -0.12
N SER A 372 -17.70 -8.99 0.05
CA SER A 372 -18.69 -9.93 -0.50
C SER A 372 -18.68 -9.97 -2.03
N TYR A 373 -18.55 -8.81 -2.66
CA TYR A 373 -18.44 -8.70 -4.11
C TYR A 373 -17.15 -9.34 -4.65
N MET A 374 -16.04 -9.21 -3.92
CA MET A 374 -14.77 -9.83 -4.27
C MET A 374 -14.89 -11.35 -4.27
N VAL A 375 -15.43 -11.95 -3.21
CA VAL A 375 -15.70 -13.40 -3.14
C VAL A 375 -16.61 -13.83 -4.28
N TYR A 376 -17.74 -13.13 -4.51
CA TYR A 376 -18.66 -13.45 -5.60
C TYR A 376 -17.94 -13.47 -6.96
N THR A 377 -17.12 -12.46 -7.26
CA THR A 377 -16.40 -12.40 -8.54
C THR A 377 -15.33 -13.49 -8.63
N SER A 378 -14.67 -13.88 -7.54
CA SER A 378 -13.66 -14.95 -7.51
C SER A 378 -14.20 -16.30 -7.99
N PHE A 379 -15.48 -16.58 -7.70
CA PHE A 379 -16.11 -17.85 -8.06
C PHE A 379 -17.02 -17.79 -9.29
N ASN A 380 -17.26 -16.61 -9.84
CA ASN A 380 -18.07 -16.41 -11.06
C ASN A 380 -17.23 -15.98 -12.25
N LYS A 381 -16.73 -16.96 -13.03
CA LYS A 381 -15.82 -16.73 -14.17
C LYS A 381 -16.37 -15.73 -15.20
N LYS A 382 -17.69 -15.71 -15.47
CA LYS A 382 -18.31 -14.80 -16.43
C LYS A 382 -18.26 -13.35 -15.95
N VAL A 383 -18.59 -13.13 -14.68
CA VAL A 383 -18.53 -11.80 -14.06
C VAL A 383 -17.07 -11.38 -13.88
N PHE A 384 -16.20 -12.31 -13.49
CA PHE A 384 -14.76 -12.08 -13.37
C PHE A 384 -14.17 -11.53 -14.67
N ALA A 385 -14.31 -12.25 -15.79
CA ALA A 385 -13.81 -11.83 -17.10
C ALA A 385 -14.28 -10.41 -17.47
N ARG A 386 -15.58 -10.12 -17.22
CA ARG A 386 -16.18 -8.82 -17.55
C ARG A 386 -15.67 -7.65 -16.70
N THR A 387 -15.33 -7.88 -15.44
CA THR A 387 -15.07 -6.81 -14.46
C THR A 387 -13.59 -6.66 -14.07
N GLN A 388 -12.79 -7.72 -14.27
CA GLN A 388 -11.37 -7.70 -13.92
C GLN A 388 -10.62 -6.64 -14.74
N ALA A 389 -9.75 -5.87 -14.08
CA ALA A 389 -9.02 -4.74 -14.67
C ALA A 389 -9.92 -3.75 -15.44
N LYS A 390 -11.15 -3.50 -14.96
CA LYS A 390 -12.19 -2.69 -15.65
C LYS A 390 -12.54 -3.22 -17.04
N GLY A 391 -12.40 -4.52 -17.26
CA GLY A 391 -12.69 -5.18 -18.54
C GLY A 391 -11.60 -5.04 -19.60
N VAL A 392 -10.44 -4.47 -19.27
CA VAL A 392 -9.31 -4.30 -20.23
C VAL A 392 -8.86 -5.64 -20.82
N PHE A 393 -8.83 -6.70 -20.02
CA PHE A 393 -8.43 -8.05 -20.46
C PHE A 393 -9.62 -9.01 -20.60
N ARG A 394 -10.81 -8.46 -20.89
CA ARG A 394 -12.05 -9.24 -20.91
C ARG A 394 -11.98 -10.39 -21.91
N THR A 395 -11.56 -10.11 -23.14
CA THR A 395 -11.52 -11.08 -24.23
C THR A 395 -10.52 -12.21 -23.92
N GLU A 396 -9.35 -11.89 -23.38
CA GLU A 396 -8.32 -12.86 -22.99
C GLU A 396 -8.82 -13.79 -21.87
N TYR A 397 -9.51 -13.26 -20.86
CA TYR A 397 -10.16 -14.07 -19.83
C TYR A 397 -11.29 -14.93 -20.37
N GLU A 398 -12.12 -14.41 -21.29
CA GLU A 398 -13.19 -15.18 -21.93
C GLU A 398 -12.58 -16.35 -22.73
N ILE A 399 -11.53 -16.12 -23.50
CA ILE A 399 -10.78 -17.18 -24.23
C ILE A 399 -10.20 -18.19 -23.24
N HIS A 400 -9.54 -17.72 -22.16
CA HIS A 400 -8.95 -18.60 -21.17
C HIS A 400 -9.97 -19.49 -20.45
N PHE A 401 -11.16 -18.95 -20.09
CA PHE A 401 -12.17 -19.70 -19.34
C PHE A 401 -13.12 -20.52 -20.20
N PHE A 402 -13.41 -20.07 -21.43
CA PHE A 402 -14.48 -20.63 -22.26
C PHE A 402 -14.00 -21.08 -23.65
N GLY A 403 -12.72 -20.89 -23.96
CA GLY A 403 -12.11 -21.27 -25.25
C GLY A 403 -12.44 -20.31 -26.40
N LYS A 404 -13.33 -19.32 -26.19
CA LYS A 404 -13.73 -18.34 -27.19
C LYS A 404 -14.24 -17.04 -26.53
N PRO A 405 -14.20 -15.90 -27.24
CA PRO A 405 -14.88 -14.69 -26.80
C PRO A 405 -16.40 -14.93 -26.69
N LEU A 406 -17.04 -14.35 -25.68
CA LEU A 406 -18.49 -14.45 -25.49
C LEU A 406 -19.27 -13.39 -26.29
N ASN A 407 -18.59 -12.35 -26.79
CA ASN A 407 -19.17 -11.30 -27.62
C ASN A 407 -18.46 -11.28 -28.98
N ASP A 408 -19.24 -10.99 -30.05
CA ASP A 408 -18.74 -10.95 -31.44
C ASP A 408 -17.84 -9.74 -31.77
N THR A 409 -17.65 -8.80 -30.85
CA THR A 409 -16.69 -7.71 -31.03
C THR A 409 -15.27 -8.26 -30.91
N ALA A 410 -14.67 -8.59 -32.06
CA ALA A 410 -13.26 -8.96 -32.17
C ALA A 410 -12.37 -7.78 -31.76
N THR A 411 -12.14 -7.65 -30.47
CA THR A 411 -11.07 -6.78 -29.95
C THR A 411 -9.75 -7.48 -30.17
N GLN A 412 -8.75 -6.72 -30.55
CA GLN A 412 -7.37 -7.21 -30.68
C GLN A 412 -6.94 -7.79 -29.32
N THR A 413 -6.61 -9.07 -29.29
CA THR A 413 -6.16 -9.77 -28.09
C THR A 413 -4.67 -9.55 -27.87
N ASP A 414 -4.26 -9.44 -26.62
CA ASP A 414 -2.84 -9.45 -26.27
C ASP A 414 -2.35 -10.90 -26.08
N PRO A 415 -1.49 -11.43 -26.98
CA PRO A 415 -0.97 -12.79 -26.88
C PRO A 415 -0.21 -13.04 -25.59
N PHE A 416 0.46 -12.03 -25.03
CA PHE A 416 1.22 -12.16 -23.79
C PHE A 416 0.30 -12.35 -22.58
N VAL A 417 -0.85 -11.66 -22.53
CA VAL A 417 -1.86 -11.88 -21.50
C VAL A 417 -2.38 -13.32 -21.53
N ILE A 418 -2.71 -13.83 -22.72
CA ILE A 418 -3.15 -15.23 -22.90
C ILE A 418 -2.08 -16.20 -22.43
N HIS A 419 -0.81 -15.99 -22.82
CA HIS A 419 0.31 -16.80 -22.38
C HIS A 419 0.45 -16.83 -20.85
N VAL A 420 0.40 -15.67 -20.20
CA VAL A 420 0.49 -15.56 -18.73
C VAL A 420 -0.66 -16.30 -18.04
N LEU A 421 -1.89 -16.14 -18.52
CA LEU A 421 -3.05 -16.84 -17.98
C LEU A 421 -2.95 -18.35 -18.12
N GLN A 422 -2.58 -18.85 -19.31
CA GLN A 422 -2.43 -20.29 -19.56
C GLN A 422 -1.32 -20.93 -18.71
N LYS A 423 -0.22 -20.21 -18.46
CA LYS A 423 0.95 -20.74 -17.77
C LYS A 423 0.87 -20.63 -16.25
N TYR A 424 0.27 -19.56 -15.72
CA TYR A 424 0.38 -19.20 -14.31
C TYR A 424 -0.96 -19.16 -13.54
N ASP A 425 -2.13 -19.31 -14.20
CA ASP A 425 -3.40 -19.22 -13.49
C ASP A 425 -3.60 -20.42 -12.55
N ARG A 426 -3.63 -21.64 -13.02
CA ARG A 426 -3.85 -22.85 -12.17
C ARG A 426 -2.95 -24.01 -12.52
#